data_c6bcfab214fc59623f2e324fc350887d
#
_entry.id   c6bcfab214fc59623f2e324fc350887d
#
_cell.length_a   1.000
_cell.length_b   1.000
_cell.length_c   1.000
_cell.angle_alpha   90.00
_cell.angle_beta   90.00
_cell.angle_gamma   90.00
#
_symmetry.space_group_name_H-M   'P 1'
#
loop_
_entity.id
_entity.type
_entity.pdbx_description
1 polymer ?
#
loop_
_entity_poly.entity_id
_entity_poly.type
_entity_poly.pdbx_seq_one_letter_code
_entity_poly.pdbx_strand_id
1 'polypeptide(L)'
;NPRLSDAAADIPEFNYITDKRVFSEWQMFNNNTDWVKEVKQVGLRQNHFVSITGGGEKATFRISGGYDHETGSIIEQKLDRFTTRMMLDYYVSDRIKIISDFALTYTDNQRNSDDLLAIAYKKMPNLAIFEEDEQGNSLGRYYEMLKAKDALEDQRNLVNPIASAKYAKNSYTTYAIDPKLELQYDFLGIDDTKHRLTYNGKVIMNVFNAYEDTYYPRELSTDNWNASGVSRATSFSSKSLAFTTTHTLTFVPHFLNEDHSFMTMGRFQLVSGTSSDQKTEVAGLPNGVEAPSAGGITPGMSSNFNRWRSLYYTFSAHYAFKERYIFDV
;
A
#
# COMPACT_ATOMS: atom_id res chain seq x y z
N ASN A 1 25.16 4.01 31.51
CA ASN A 1 25.18 5.43 31.14
C ASN A 1 25.08 6.25 32.40
N PRO A 2 25.99 7.22 32.64
CA PRO A 2 25.86 8.12 33.79
C PRO A 2 24.58 8.93 33.65
N ARG A 3 23.83 9.06 34.71
CA ARG A 3 22.63 9.88 34.75
C ARG A 3 22.99 11.36 34.77
N LEU A 4 22.13 12.20 34.27
CA LEU A 4 22.36 13.64 34.23
C LEU A 4 22.57 14.25 35.65
N SER A 5 21.86 13.71 36.65
CA SER A 5 22.02 14.13 38.02
C SER A 5 23.45 13.93 38.57
N ASP A 6 24.15 12.90 38.09
CA ASP A 6 25.51 12.59 38.54
C ASP A 6 26.56 13.52 37.91
N ALA A 7 26.24 14.04 36.70
CA ALA A 7 27.14 14.90 35.93
C ALA A 7 26.87 16.40 36.13
N ALA A 8 25.72 16.78 36.66
CA ALA A 8 25.20 18.14 36.61
C ALA A 8 24.76 18.67 37.98
N ALA A 9 25.24 18.08 39.09
CA ALA A 9 24.85 18.45 40.45
C ALA A 9 25.04 19.96 40.79
N ASP A 10 25.93 20.63 40.05
CA ASP A 10 26.28 22.03 40.28
C ASP A 10 25.69 23.03 39.28
N ILE A 11 24.83 22.57 38.35
CA ILE A 11 24.21 23.45 37.34
C ILE A 11 22.78 23.78 37.79
N PRO A 12 22.48 25.03 38.20
CA PRO A 12 21.18 25.39 38.78
C PRO A 12 19.98 25.11 37.85
N GLU A 13 20.16 25.23 36.54
CA GLU A 13 19.14 24.98 35.53
C GLU A 13 18.69 23.52 35.51
N PHE A 14 19.57 22.58 35.83
CA PHE A 14 19.23 21.15 35.88
C PHE A 14 18.53 20.77 37.18
N ASN A 15 18.70 21.51 38.26
CA ASN A 15 18.03 21.25 39.54
C ASN A 15 16.50 21.33 39.40
N TYR A 16 16.00 22.18 38.53
CA TYR A 16 14.57 22.27 38.27
C TYR A 16 14.00 20.97 37.67
N ILE A 17 14.74 20.30 36.78
CA ILE A 17 14.31 19.08 36.10
C ILE A 17 14.55 17.83 36.94
N THR A 18 15.65 17.82 37.72
CA THR A 18 16.10 16.64 38.45
C THR A 18 15.65 16.59 39.89
N ASP A 19 15.20 17.72 40.49
CA ASP A 19 14.72 17.76 41.86
C ASP A 19 13.24 17.36 41.96
N LYS A 20 12.98 16.18 42.56
CA LYS A 20 11.60 15.64 42.73
C LYS A 20 10.69 16.57 43.58
N ARG A 21 11.23 17.49 44.36
CA ARG A 21 10.43 18.47 45.10
C ARG A 21 9.89 19.57 44.19
N VAL A 22 10.57 19.82 43.11
CA VAL A 22 10.20 20.83 42.09
C VAL A 22 9.46 20.22 40.93
N PHE A 23 9.84 19.01 40.53
CA PHE A 23 9.27 18.32 39.39
C PHE A 23 8.93 16.85 39.70
N SER A 24 7.67 16.48 39.62
CA SER A 24 7.17 15.15 40.04
C SER A 24 7.68 13.98 39.19
N GLU A 25 8.17 14.26 37.97
CA GLU A 25 8.65 13.25 37.00
C GLU A 25 10.18 13.29 36.84
N TRP A 26 10.90 13.80 37.86
CA TRP A 26 12.34 14.03 37.79
C TRP A 26 13.17 12.78 37.42
N GLN A 27 12.73 11.58 37.81
CA GLN A 27 13.42 10.33 37.52
C GLN A 27 13.48 10.09 36.01
N MET A 28 12.38 10.37 35.28
CA MET A 28 12.29 10.19 33.87
C MET A 28 13.10 11.18 33.03
N PHE A 29 13.63 12.23 33.66
CA PHE A 29 14.53 13.21 33.02
C PHE A 29 16.03 12.97 33.31
N ASN A 30 16.35 11.86 33.89
CA ASN A 30 17.71 11.54 34.34
C ASN A 30 18.31 10.37 33.52
N ASN A 31 18.05 10.35 32.24
CA ASN A 31 18.51 9.31 31.34
C ASN A 31 19.45 9.85 30.25
N ASN A 32 19.97 8.96 29.43
CA ASN A 32 20.74 9.29 28.23
C ASN A 32 20.31 8.30 27.10
N THR A 33 19.17 8.57 26.51
CA THR A 33 18.52 7.72 25.52
C THR A 33 18.92 8.16 24.14
N ASP A 34 19.48 7.25 23.35
CA ASP A 34 19.68 7.42 21.91
C ASP A 34 18.40 6.98 21.17
N TRP A 35 17.41 7.87 21.11
CA TRP A 35 16.11 7.61 20.50
C TRP A 35 16.21 7.12 19.06
N VAL A 36 17.19 7.64 18.29
CA VAL A 36 17.38 7.25 16.89
C VAL A 36 17.84 5.79 16.80
N LYS A 37 18.70 5.34 17.69
CA LYS A 37 19.14 3.96 17.77
C LYS A 37 18.02 3.03 18.19
N GLU A 38 17.20 3.45 19.14
CA GLU A 38 16.08 2.65 19.67
C GLU A 38 14.96 2.41 18.66
N VAL A 39 14.72 3.36 17.74
CA VAL A 39 13.70 3.19 16.69
C VAL A 39 14.22 2.52 15.42
N LYS A 40 15.53 2.33 15.28
CA LYS A 40 16.14 1.69 14.12
C LYS A 40 16.37 0.21 14.33
N GLN A 41 16.23 -0.55 13.26
CA GLN A 41 16.62 -1.96 13.19
C GLN A 41 17.25 -2.27 11.83
N VAL A 42 17.85 -3.45 11.73
CA VAL A 42 18.30 -3.96 10.44
C VAL A 42 17.08 -4.50 9.69
N GLY A 43 16.75 -3.87 8.57
CA GLY A 43 15.72 -4.37 7.67
C GLY A 43 16.18 -5.62 6.94
N LEU A 44 15.26 -6.59 6.76
CA LEU A 44 15.49 -7.82 6.00
C LEU A 44 14.50 -7.86 4.84
N ARG A 45 15.00 -8.25 3.67
CA ARG A 45 14.15 -8.52 2.51
C ARG A 45 14.41 -9.93 1.99
N GLN A 46 13.32 -10.68 1.80
CA GLN A 46 13.32 -12.00 1.20
C GLN A 46 12.36 -12.01 0.02
N ASN A 47 12.79 -12.58 -1.10
CA ASN A 47 11.95 -12.75 -2.29
C ASN A 47 12.08 -14.21 -2.74
N HIS A 48 10.94 -14.88 -2.86
CA HIS A 48 10.84 -16.26 -3.34
C HIS A 48 9.94 -16.28 -4.56
N PHE A 49 10.43 -16.82 -5.66
CA PHE A 49 9.68 -16.91 -6.91
C PHE A 49 9.82 -18.29 -7.53
N VAL A 50 8.68 -18.85 -7.95
CA VAL A 50 8.60 -20.12 -8.67
C VAL A 50 7.76 -19.92 -9.92
N SER A 51 8.22 -20.48 -11.04
CA SER A 51 7.49 -20.46 -12.31
C SER A 51 7.58 -21.81 -12.99
N ILE A 52 6.45 -22.30 -13.46
CA ILE A 52 6.32 -23.53 -14.24
C ILE A 52 5.77 -23.15 -15.60
N THR A 53 6.42 -23.59 -16.65
CA THR A 53 5.95 -23.41 -18.04
C THR A 53 5.89 -24.77 -18.71
N GLY A 54 4.86 -24.97 -19.50
CA GLY A 54 4.68 -26.20 -20.26
C GLY A 54 3.78 -25.97 -21.45
N GLY A 55 3.69 -26.99 -22.31
CA GLY A 55 2.78 -26.90 -23.43
C GLY A 55 3.08 -27.94 -24.51
N GLY A 56 2.27 -27.89 -25.56
CA GLY A 56 2.37 -28.69 -26.76
C GLY A 56 1.85 -27.89 -27.95
N GLU A 57 1.56 -28.59 -29.04
CA GLU A 57 1.13 -27.96 -30.32
C GLU A 57 -0.10 -27.04 -30.19
N LYS A 58 -1.03 -27.39 -29.31
CA LYS A 58 -2.32 -26.67 -29.17
C LYS A 58 -2.44 -25.78 -27.95
N ALA A 59 -1.56 -25.94 -26.95
CA ALA A 59 -1.67 -25.16 -25.73
C ALA A 59 -0.31 -24.91 -25.13
N THR A 60 -0.11 -23.69 -24.63
CA THR A 60 1.04 -23.35 -23.76
C THR A 60 0.52 -22.68 -22.50
N PHE A 61 1.13 -23.01 -21.39
CA PHE A 61 0.75 -22.41 -20.13
C PHE A 61 1.98 -21.97 -19.33
N ARG A 62 1.77 -20.98 -18.51
CA ARG A 62 2.70 -20.53 -17.49
C ARG A 62 1.95 -20.28 -16.19
N ILE A 63 2.42 -20.87 -15.11
CA ILE A 63 1.94 -20.62 -13.77
C ILE A 63 3.13 -20.13 -12.95
N SER A 64 2.96 -19.04 -12.24
CA SER A 64 4.00 -18.49 -11.38
C SER A 64 3.42 -18.06 -10.04
N GLY A 65 4.22 -18.17 -9.00
CA GLY A 65 3.94 -17.72 -7.65
C GLY A 65 5.15 -17.00 -7.07
N GLY A 66 4.91 -15.93 -6.35
CA GLY A 66 5.93 -15.16 -5.67
C GLY A 66 5.49 -14.82 -4.25
N TYR A 67 6.45 -14.79 -3.34
CA TYR A 67 6.29 -14.32 -1.98
C TYR A 67 7.43 -13.37 -1.63
N ASP A 68 7.07 -12.15 -1.26
CA ASP A 68 7.98 -11.14 -0.75
C ASP A 68 7.70 -10.93 0.74
N HIS A 69 8.76 -10.97 1.54
CA HIS A 69 8.75 -10.59 2.94
C HIS A 69 9.78 -9.51 3.19
N GLU A 70 9.35 -8.40 3.78
CA GLU A 70 10.24 -7.28 4.13
C GLU A 70 9.96 -6.83 5.57
N THR A 71 11.01 -6.61 6.34
CA THR A 71 10.96 -5.82 7.58
C THR A 71 11.63 -4.48 7.32
N GLY A 72 11.04 -3.39 7.83
CA GLY A 72 11.58 -2.04 7.66
C GLY A 72 12.86 -1.80 8.45
N SER A 73 13.56 -0.71 8.13
CA SER A 73 14.67 -0.20 8.93
C SER A 73 14.23 0.53 10.21
N ILE A 74 12.93 0.73 10.37
CA ILE A 74 12.27 1.22 11.58
C ILE A 74 11.53 0.06 12.22
N ILE A 75 11.52 0.01 13.55
CA ILE A 75 10.85 -1.05 14.31
C ILE A 75 9.36 -1.17 13.94
N GLU A 76 8.79 -2.38 14.06
CA GLU A 76 7.38 -2.73 13.80
C GLU A 76 6.89 -2.49 12.37
N GLN A 77 7.76 -2.15 11.41
CA GLN A 77 7.38 -2.09 10.00
C GLN A 77 7.58 -3.45 9.33
N LYS A 78 6.56 -3.93 8.65
CA LYS A 78 6.57 -5.24 7.98
C LYS A 78 5.69 -5.21 6.73
N LEU A 79 6.13 -5.85 5.66
CA LEU A 79 5.35 -6.09 4.46
C LEU A 79 5.45 -7.55 4.05
N ASP A 80 4.29 -8.16 3.86
CA ASP A 80 4.14 -9.48 3.25
C ASP A 80 3.35 -9.32 1.95
N ARG A 81 3.89 -9.80 0.83
CA ARG A 81 3.23 -9.77 -0.47
C ARG A 81 3.23 -11.15 -1.10
N PHE A 82 2.06 -11.57 -1.49
CA PHE A 82 1.85 -12.79 -2.26
C PHE A 82 1.36 -12.45 -3.67
N THR A 83 1.99 -13.01 -4.69
CA THR A 83 1.62 -12.84 -6.09
C THR A 83 1.43 -14.18 -6.76
N THR A 84 0.42 -14.30 -7.61
CA THR A 84 0.28 -15.45 -8.51
C THR A 84 -0.17 -14.98 -9.89
N ARG A 85 0.30 -15.65 -10.92
CA ARG A 85 -0.13 -15.40 -12.29
C ARG A 85 -0.24 -16.71 -13.05
N MET A 86 -1.35 -16.87 -13.75
CA MET A 86 -1.65 -18.01 -14.64
C MET A 86 -1.91 -17.47 -16.04
N MET A 87 -1.15 -17.95 -16.99
CA MET A 87 -1.31 -17.62 -18.40
C MET A 87 -1.57 -18.91 -19.18
N LEU A 88 -2.51 -18.84 -20.10
CA LEU A 88 -2.86 -19.93 -20.99
C LEU A 88 -3.09 -19.38 -22.39
N ASP A 89 -2.32 -19.87 -23.36
CA ASP A 89 -2.58 -19.69 -24.78
C ASP A 89 -3.10 -21.01 -25.33
N TYR A 90 -4.28 -20.99 -25.93
CA TYR A 90 -4.91 -22.18 -26.46
C TYR A 90 -5.36 -21.98 -27.91
N TYR A 91 -4.85 -22.81 -28.80
CA TYR A 91 -5.24 -22.88 -30.21
C TYR A 91 -6.38 -23.87 -30.34
N VAL A 92 -7.61 -23.36 -30.42
CA VAL A 92 -8.83 -24.17 -30.64
C VAL A 92 -8.79 -24.79 -32.03
N SER A 93 -8.32 -24.01 -33.00
CA SER A 93 -8.07 -24.40 -34.40
C SER A 93 -7.00 -23.49 -34.99
N ASP A 94 -6.62 -23.72 -36.25
CA ASP A 94 -5.70 -22.86 -37.01
C ASP A 94 -6.19 -21.40 -37.12
N ARG A 95 -7.49 -21.16 -36.91
CA ARG A 95 -8.13 -19.85 -37.02
C ARG A 95 -8.53 -19.22 -35.69
N ILE A 96 -8.57 -19.99 -34.62
CA ILE A 96 -9.07 -19.52 -33.31
C ILE A 96 -8.02 -19.73 -32.27
N LYS A 97 -7.57 -18.61 -31.68
CA LYS A 97 -6.68 -18.60 -30.52
C LYS A 97 -7.37 -17.91 -29.33
N ILE A 98 -7.30 -18.52 -28.17
CA ILE A 98 -7.76 -17.96 -26.90
C ILE A 98 -6.53 -17.72 -26.03
N ILE A 99 -6.41 -16.51 -25.49
CA ILE A 99 -5.38 -16.14 -24.53
C ILE A 99 -6.09 -15.78 -23.22
N SER A 100 -5.71 -16.47 -22.15
CA SER A 100 -6.19 -16.17 -20.81
C SER A 100 -5.01 -15.80 -19.93
N ASP A 101 -5.14 -14.70 -19.17
CA ASP A 101 -4.13 -14.23 -18.24
C ASP A 101 -4.85 -13.81 -16.95
N PHE A 102 -4.51 -14.43 -15.86
CA PHE A 102 -5.09 -14.17 -14.55
C PHE A 102 -3.96 -13.83 -13.59
N ALA A 103 -3.99 -12.64 -13.02
CA ALA A 103 -3.05 -12.21 -11.99
C ALA A 103 -3.80 -11.88 -10.70
N LEU A 104 -3.20 -12.28 -9.58
CA LEU A 104 -3.67 -11.94 -8.23
C LEU A 104 -2.47 -11.47 -7.42
N THR A 105 -2.65 -10.35 -6.72
CA THR A 105 -1.70 -9.82 -5.74
C THR A 105 -2.42 -9.54 -4.43
N TYR A 106 -1.91 -10.10 -3.37
CA TYR A 106 -2.30 -9.79 -2.00
C TYR A 106 -1.12 -9.13 -1.30
N THR A 107 -1.36 -8.03 -0.59
CA THR A 107 -0.31 -7.36 0.20
C THR A 107 -0.88 -7.05 1.58
N ASP A 108 -0.15 -7.42 2.60
CA ASP A 108 -0.33 -6.99 3.99
C ASP A 108 0.86 -6.14 4.41
N ASN A 109 0.61 -4.90 4.80
CA ASN A 109 1.63 -3.91 5.11
C ASN A 109 1.34 -3.27 6.47
N GLN A 110 2.11 -3.67 7.46
CA GLN A 110 2.11 -3.04 8.78
C GLN A 110 3.02 -1.83 8.77
N ARG A 111 2.48 -0.68 9.12
CA ARG A 111 3.14 0.62 9.11
C ARG A 111 3.19 1.20 10.52
N ASN A 112 4.07 2.15 10.72
CA ASN A 112 3.97 2.98 11.91
C ASN A 112 2.86 4.04 11.74
N SER A 113 2.17 4.36 12.82
CA SER A 113 1.15 5.41 12.81
C SER A 113 1.77 6.81 12.81
N ASP A 114 2.97 6.94 13.39
CA ASP A 114 3.72 8.18 13.48
C ASP A 114 5.04 8.09 12.70
N ASP A 115 5.60 9.23 12.32
CA ASP A 115 6.98 9.30 11.80
C ASP A 115 7.97 9.18 12.97
N LEU A 116 8.24 7.94 13.37
CA LEU A 116 9.06 7.61 14.53
C LEU A 116 10.48 8.17 14.44
N LEU A 117 11.04 8.23 13.24
CA LEU A 117 12.40 8.75 13.05
C LEU A 117 12.44 10.27 13.24
N ALA A 118 11.46 10.99 12.68
CA ALA A 118 11.35 12.44 12.88
C ALA A 118 11.10 12.80 14.35
N ILE A 119 10.30 12.00 15.05
CA ILE A 119 10.09 12.16 16.50
C ILE A 119 11.39 11.91 17.26
N ALA A 120 12.10 10.81 16.96
CA ALA A 120 13.33 10.42 17.61
C ALA A 120 14.43 11.49 17.50
N TYR A 121 14.53 12.19 16.36
CA TYR A 121 15.46 13.30 16.19
C TYR A 121 15.15 14.55 17.05
N LYS A 122 13.88 14.73 17.40
CA LYS A 122 13.41 15.89 18.15
C LYS A 122 13.30 15.61 19.65
N LYS A 123 13.20 14.35 20.04
CA LYS A 123 13.01 13.97 21.44
C LYS A 123 14.30 14.15 22.24
N MET A 124 14.17 14.74 23.42
CA MET A 124 15.32 15.02 24.30
C MET A 124 15.96 13.71 24.79
N PRO A 125 17.31 13.60 24.74
CA PRO A 125 18.00 12.37 25.12
C PRO A 125 17.96 12.07 26.64
N ASN A 126 17.69 13.05 27.46
CA ASN A 126 17.56 12.84 28.90
C ASN A 126 16.24 12.19 29.33
N LEU A 127 15.28 12.02 28.41
CA LEU A 127 14.00 11.37 28.69
C LEU A 127 14.15 9.85 28.75
N ALA A 128 13.45 9.22 29.70
CA ALA A 128 13.37 7.79 29.85
C ALA A 128 12.45 7.16 28.80
N ILE A 129 12.74 5.92 28.39
CA ILE A 129 11.85 5.11 27.58
C ILE A 129 10.66 4.60 28.41
N PHE A 130 10.94 4.18 29.64
CA PHE A 130 9.96 3.63 30.56
C PHE A 130 9.82 4.50 31.80
N GLU A 131 8.68 4.39 32.46
CA GLU A 131 8.53 4.92 33.81
C GLU A 131 9.53 4.23 34.75
N GLU A 132 10.11 4.98 35.67
CA GLU A 132 11.10 4.50 36.63
C GLU A 132 10.66 4.79 38.07
N ASP A 133 11.03 3.89 38.95
CA ASP A 133 10.92 4.13 40.41
C ASP A 133 11.98 5.11 40.92
N GLU A 134 11.94 5.42 42.22
CA GLU A 134 12.92 6.34 42.88
C GLU A 134 14.37 5.82 42.82
N GLN A 135 14.54 4.53 42.61
CA GLN A 135 15.84 3.87 42.47
C GLN A 135 16.30 3.81 41.00
N GLY A 136 15.46 4.22 40.06
CA GLY A 136 15.70 4.19 38.63
C GLY A 136 15.49 2.83 37.96
N ASN A 137 14.74 1.95 38.60
CA ASN A 137 14.35 0.70 37.95
C ASN A 137 13.10 0.90 37.06
N SER A 138 13.11 0.31 35.91
CA SER A 138 11.97 0.37 34.98
C SER A 138 10.73 -0.30 35.59
N LEU A 139 9.59 0.38 35.52
CA LEU A 139 8.28 -0.14 35.88
C LEU A 139 7.58 -0.91 34.77
N GLY A 140 8.21 -1.05 33.59
CA GLY A 140 7.70 -1.79 32.45
C GLY A 140 6.58 -1.07 31.68
N ARG A 141 6.21 0.14 32.06
CA ARG A 141 5.28 1.01 31.34
C ARG A 141 6.07 2.06 30.57
N TYR A 142 5.69 2.36 29.33
CA TYR A 142 6.32 3.42 28.57
C TYR A 142 6.02 4.79 29.19
N TYR A 143 7.04 5.61 29.26
CA TYR A 143 6.91 6.96 29.80
C TYR A 143 6.35 7.91 28.74
N GLU A 144 5.24 8.57 29.07
CA GLU A 144 4.68 9.70 28.34
C GLU A 144 4.60 10.92 29.27
N MET A 145 5.13 12.05 28.83
CA MET A 145 5.11 13.26 29.62
C MET A 145 3.67 13.71 29.90
N LEU A 146 3.37 13.96 31.19
CA LEU A 146 2.06 14.49 31.55
C LEU A 146 1.87 15.92 31.02
N LYS A 147 0.67 16.18 30.46
CA LYS A 147 0.28 17.45 29.84
C LYS A 147 0.14 18.61 30.83
N ALA A 148 0.37 18.37 32.08
CA ALA A 148 -0.16 19.19 33.18
C ALA A 148 0.61 20.49 33.50
N LYS A 149 1.70 20.85 32.79
CA LYS A 149 2.45 22.06 33.18
C LYS A 149 3.20 22.72 32.03
N ASP A 150 3.42 24.01 32.14
CA ASP A 150 3.89 24.94 31.11
C ASP A 150 5.32 24.72 30.58
N ALA A 151 6.09 23.87 31.23
CA ALA A 151 7.47 23.59 30.84
C ALA A 151 7.52 22.47 29.77
N LEU A 152 8.38 22.62 28.78
CA LEU A 152 8.72 21.61 27.77
C LEU A 152 7.55 21.20 26.89
N GLU A 153 6.69 22.14 26.48
CA GLU A 153 5.53 21.90 25.64
C GLU A 153 5.90 21.16 24.35
N ASP A 154 7.00 21.51 23.72
CA ASP A 154 7.47 20.85 22.50
C ASP A 154 7.76 19.36 22.73
N GLN A 155 8.25 18.98 23.90
CA GLN A 155 8.54 17.60 24.23
C GLN A 155 7.29 16.80 24.64
N ARG A 156 6.32 17.46 25.30
CA ARG A 156 5.04 16.86 25.67
C ARG A 156 4.22 16.44 24.44
N ASN A 157 4.31 17.23 23.38
CA ASN A 157 3.59 16.95 22.14
C ASN A 157 4.28 15.89 21.29
N LEU A 158 5.49 15.47 21.65
CA LEU A 158 6.19 14.36 21.02
C LEU A 158 5.90 13.06 21.78
N VAL A 159 5.14 12.16 21.17
CA VAL A 159 4.88 10.82 21.72
C VAL A 159 6.20 10.07 21.95
N ASN A 160 6.20 9.11 22.88
CA ASN A 160 7.31 8.16 22.99
C ASN A 160 7.32 7.27 21.72
N PRO A 161 8.35 7.36 20.86
CA PRO A 161 8.31 6.69 19.56
C PRO A 161 8.31 5.16 19.67
N ILE A 162 8.88 4.60 20.75
CA ILE A 162 8.90 3.16 20.97
C ILE A 162 7.51 2.69 21.43
N ALA A 163 6.86 3.46 22.30
CA ALA A 163 5.48 3.18 22.70
C ALA A 163 4.52 3.28 21.50
N SER A 164 4.68 4.32 20.66
CA SER A 164 3.89 4.45 19.43
C SER A 164 4.08 3.24 18.51
N ALA A 165 5.32 2.81 18.30
CA ALA A 165 5.59 1.61 17.48
C ALA A 165 4.90 0.36 18.01
N LYS A 166 4.85 0.18 19.34
CA LYS A 166 4.33 -1.04 19.97
C LYS A 166 2.81 -1.04 20.16
N TYR A 167 2.23 0.10 20.44
CA TYR A 167 0.82 0.18 20.84
C TYR A 167 -0.09 0.73 19.74
N ALA A 168 0.40 1.65 18.90
CA ALA A 168 -0.38 2.10 17.77
C ALA A 168 -0.35 1.06 16.65
N LYS A 169 -1.47 0.91 15.96
CA LYS A 169 -1.60 0.00 14.83
C LYS A 169 -1.92 0.78 13.56
N ASN A 170 -1.29 0.42 12.48
CA ASN A 170 -1.61 0.89 11.14
C ASN A 170 -1.38 -0.26 10.16
N SER A 171 -2.46 -0.95 9.82
CA SER A 171 -2.48 -2.07 8.88
C SER A 171 -3.07 -1.62 7.56
N TYR A 172 -2.37 -1.89 6.46
CA TYR A 172 -2.82 -1.59 5.12
C TYR A 172 -2.79 -2.85 4.26
N THR A 173 -3.97 -3.38 3.96
CA THR A 173 -4.13 -4.62 3.20
C THR A 173 -4.71 -4.32 1.83
N THR A 174 -4.13 -4.90 0.77
CA THR A 174 -4.64 -4.74 -0.60
C THR A 174 -4.84 -6.07 -1.31
N TYR A 175 -5.86 -6.11 -2.15
CA TYR A 175 -6.17 -7.21 -3.07
C TYR A 175 -6.31 -6.64 -4.47
N ALA A 176 -5.49 -7.13 -5.40
CA ALA A 176 -5.60 -6.81 -6.81
C ALA A 176 -5.84 -8.11 -7.60
N ILE A 177 -6.87 -8.11 -8.45
CA ILE A 177 -7.24 -9.26 -9.29
C ILE A 177 -7.45 -8.74 -10.70
N ASP A 178 -6.67 -9.24 -11.65
CA ASP A 178 -6.60 -8.75 -13.01
C ASP A 178 -6.80 -9.89 -14.03
N PRO A 179 -8.04 -10.40 -14.21
CA PRO A 179 -8.33 -11.34 -15.29
C PRO A 179 -8.37 -10.65 -16.64
N LYS A 180 -7.74 -11.27 -17.62
CA LYS A 180 -7.75 -10.88 -19.02
C LYS A 180 -8.13 -12.10 -19.87
N LEU A 181 -9.07 -11.92 -20.79
CA LEU A 181 -9.41 -12.88 -21.81
C LEU A 181 -9.30 -12.22 -23.18
N GLU A 182 -8.66 -12.89 -24.12
CA GLU A 182 -8.49 -12.42 -25.49
C GLU A 182 -8.84 -13.55 -26.45
N LEU A 183 -9.65 -13.24 -27.45
CA LEU A 183 -10.04 -14.12 -28.55
C LEU A 183 -9.50 -13.54 -29.85
N GLN A 184 -8.66 -14.28 -30.53
CA GLN A 184 -8.29 -14.00 -31.91
C GLN A 184 -9.04 -14.95 -32.83
N TYR A 185 -9.63 -14.39 -33.91
CA TYR A 185 -10.30 -15.15 -34.91
C TYR A 185 -9.97 -14.66 -36.33
N ASP A 186 -9.40 -15.54 -37.14
CA ASP A 186 -9.07 -15.27 -38.54
C ASP A 186 -10.24 -15.65 -39.44
N PHE A 187 -11.05 -14.63 -39.82
CA PHE A 187 -12.21 -14.81 -40.70
C PHE A 187 -11.80 -15.22 -42.10
N LEU A 188 -10.76 -14.54 -42.64
CA LEU A 188 -10.24 -14.80 -43.98
C LEU A 188 -8.74 -15.06 -43.87
N GLY A 189 -8.22 -16.02 -44.66
CA GLY A 189 -6.80 -16.29 -44.78
C GLY A 189 -6.08 -16.54 -43.44
N ILE A 190 -5.18 -17.45 -43.44
CA ILE A 190 -4.27 -17.70 -42.30
C ILE A 190 -2.80 -17.52 -42.71
N ASP A 191 -2.56 -17.23 -43.98
CA ASP A 191 -1.25 -17.04 -44.59
C ASP A 191 -1.23 -15.77 -45.47
N ASP A 192 -0.05 -15.34 -45.87
CA ASP A 192 0.16 -14.13 -46.66
C ASP A 192 -0.21 -14.28 -48.14
N THR A 193 -0.61 -15.48 -48.58
CA THR A 193 -1.01 -15.76 -49.97
C THR A 193 -2.48 -15.40 -50.25
N LYS A 194 -3.22 -14.96 -49.22
CA LYS A 194 -4.65 -14.63 -49.29
C LYS A 194 -4.96 -13.35 -48.53
N HIS A 195 -6.09 -12.72 -48.85
CA HIS A 195 -6.61 -11.64 -48.01
C HIS A 195 -6.80 -12.15 -46.59
N ARG A 196 -6.32 -11.38 -45.62
CA ARG A 196 -6.51 -11.66 -44.19
C ARG A 196 -7.49 -10.69 -43.57
N LEU A 197 -8.41 -11.23 -42.81
CA LEU A 197 -9.30 -10.46 -41.95
C LEU A 197 -9.31 -11.11 -40.58
N THR A 198 -8.65 -10.42 -39.64
CA THR A 198 -8.48 -10.91 -38.28
C THR A 198 -9.27 -10.04 -37.30
N TYR A 199 -10.03 -10.69 -36.45
CA TYR A 199 -10.70 -10.08 -35.34
C TYR A 199 -9.92 -10.42 -34.05
N ASN A 200 -9.68 -9.39 -33.22
CA ASN A 200 -9.13 -9.52 -31.89
C ASN A 200 -10.08 -8.87 -30.89
N GLY A 201 -10.72 -9.69 -30.08
CA GLY A 201 -11.59 -9.28 -28.98
C GLY A 201 -10.90 -9.49 -27.64
N LYS A 202 -10.75 -8.44 -26.85
CA LYS A 202 -10.09 -8.47 -25.54
C LYS A 202 -10.99 -7.90 -24.46
N VAL A 203 -11.05 -8.61 -23.34
CA VAL A 203 -11.73 -8.20 -22.12
C VAL A 203 -10.71 -8.20 -20.98
N ILE A 204 -10.63 -7.10 -20.28
CA ILE A 204 -9.80 -6.92 -19.08
C ILE A 204 -10.72 -6.44 -17.96
N MET A 205 -10.61 -7.06 -16.79
CA MET A 205 -11.23 -6.58 -15.57
C MET A 205 -10.13 -6.31 -14.55
N ASN A 206 -10.16 -5.15 -13.92
CA ASN A 206 -9.26 -4.81 -12.83
C ASN A 206 -10.11 -4.63 -11.57
N VAL A 207 -9.88 -5.46 -10.59
CA VAL A 207 -10.50 -5.36 -9.26
C VAL A 207 -9.41 -4.99 -8.28
N PHE A 208 -9.58 -3.86 -7.61
CA PHE A 208 -8.67 -3.41 -6.58
C PHE A 208 -9.45 -3.06 -5.32
N ASN A 209 -9.09 -3.67 -4.21
CA ASN A 209 -9.61 -3.36 -2.90
C ASN A 209 -8.46 -3.03 -1.97
N ALA A 210 -8.62 -1.97 -1.19
CA ALA A 210 -7.68 -1.56 -0.15
C ALA A 210 -8.44 -1.36 1.16
N TYR A 211 -7.83 -1.79 2.25
CA TYR A 211 -8.32 -1.63 3.60
C TYR A 211 -7.19 -1.05 4.44
N GLU A 212 -7.49 -0.01 5.18
CA GLU A 212 -6.57 0.60 6.13
C GLU A 212 -7.27 0.72 7.48
N ASP A 213 -6.72 0.03 8.47
CA ASP A 213 -7.20 0.08 9.84
C ASP A 213 -6.12 0.68 10.72
N THR A 214 -6.47 1.77 11.41
CA THR A 214 -5.57 2.42 12.35
C THR A 214 -6.18 2.41 13.73
N TYR A 215 -5.34 2.21 14.73
CA TYR A 215 -5.70 2.32 16.13
C TYR A 215 -4.63 3.11 16.88
N TYR A 216 -5.06 4.10 17.65
CA TYR A 216 -4.20 4.93 18.48
C TYR A 216 -4.73 4.90 19.92
N PRO A 217 -4.10 4.12 20.81
CA PRO A 217 -4.62 3.89 22.16
C PRO A 217 -4.44 5.11 23.06
N ARG A 218 -5.17 5.11 24.16
CA ARG A 218 -5.12 6.17 25.17
C ARG A 218 -3.76 6.30 25.84
N GLU A 219 -3.02 5.22 25.93
CA GLU A 219 -1.70 5.16 26.56
C GLU A 219 -0.67 6.06 25.88
N LEU A 220 -0.89 6.40 24.62
CA LEU A 220 -0.07 7.32 23.81
C LEU A 220 -0.56 8.77 23.87
N SER A 221 -1.69 9.03 24.50
CA SER A 221 -2.26 10.36 24.57
C SER A 221 -1.79 11.06 25.84
N THR A 222 -1.31 12.28 25.68
CA THR A 222 -1.04 13.20 26.80
C THR A 222 -2.28 13.95 27.26
N ASP A 223 -3.43 13.71 26.63
CA ASP A 223 -4.73 14.26 27.02
C ASP A 223 -5.29 13.53 28.25
N ASN A 224 -6.22 14.19 28.93
CA ASN A 224 -6.93 13.55 30.03
C ASN A 224 -7.68 12.32 29.54
N TRP A 225 -7.76 11.28 30.36
CA TRP A 225 -8.38 9.99 30.04
C TRP A 225 -9.83 10.08 29.54
N ASN A 226 -10.55 11.14 29.92
CA ASN A 226 -11.94 11.41 29.53
C ASN A 226 -12.06 12.37 28.33
N ALA A 227 -10.96 12.76 27.71
CA ALA A 227 -11.02 13.59 26.51
C ALA A 227 -11.61 12.79 25.32
N SER A 228 -12.44 13.44 24.54
CA SER A 228 -13.16 12.81 23.42
C SER A 228 -12.25 12.31 22.29
N GLY A 229 -10.98 12.78 22.25
CA GLY A 229 -10.00 12.38 21.26
C GLY A 229 -9.15 11.16 21.65
N VAL A 230 -9.34 10.62 22.84
CA VAL A 230 -8.54 9.50 23.38
C VAL A 230 -9.08 8.17 22.87
N SER A 231 -8.22 7.19 22.66
CA SER A 231 -8.53 5.87 22.09
C SER A 231 -9.27 5.99 20.75
N ARG A 232 -8.53 6.25 19.70
CA ARG A 232 -9.08 6.47 18.35
C ARG A 232 -8.85 5.25 17.47
N ALA A 233 -9.88 4.86 16.72
CA ALA A 233 -9.75 3.90 15.64
C ALA A 233 -10.35 4.47 14.36
N THR A 234 -9.68 4.19 13.24
CA THR A 234 -10.16 4.55 11.91
C THR A 234 -10.17 3.29 11.05
N SER A 235 -11.26 3.07 10.33
CA SER A 235 -11.32 2.06 9.27
C SER A 235 -11.61 2.75 7.96
N PHE A 236 -10.77 2.51 6.97
CA PHE A 236 -10.92 2.99 5.60
C PHE A 236 -10.98 1.81 4.65
N SER A 237 -11.95 1.81 3.75
CA SER A 237 -12.02 0.84 2.66
C SER A 237 -12.19 1.55 1.33
N SER A 238 -11.38 1.17 0.37
CA SER A 238 -11.47 1.62 -1.02
C SER A 238 -11.68 0.41 -1.92
N LYS A 239 -12.66 0.51 -2.82
CA LYS A 239 -12.99 -0.53 -3.80
C LYS A 239 -13.03 0.10 -5.18
N SER A 240 -12.31 -0.50 -6.12
CA SER A 240 -12.31 -0.09 -7.51
C SER A 240 -12.53 -1.30 -8.40
N LEU A 241 -13.45 -1.17 -9.34
CA LEU A 241 -13.71 -2.12 -10.42
C LEU A 241 -13.63 -1.38 -11.73
N ALA A 242 -12.71 -1.77 -12.60
CA ALA A 242 -12.64 -1.28 -13.97
C ALA A 242 -12.80 -2.43 -14.94
N PHE A 243 -13.53 -2.18 -16.01
CA PHE A 243 -13.83 -3.13 -17.08
C PHE A 243 -13.48 -2.48 -18.41
N THR A 244 -12.62 -3.13 -19.19
CA THR A 244 -12.22 -2.67 -20.51
C THR A 244 -12.51 -3.75 -21.54
N THR A 245 -13.29 -3.43 -22.57
CA THR A 245 -13.40 -4.26 -23.75
C THR A 245 -12.77 -3.56 -24.94
N THR A 246 -12.01 -4.32 -25.72
CA THR A 246 -11.39 -3.82 -26.95
C THR A 246 -11.71 -4.80 -28.07
N HIS A 247 -12.25 -4.30 -29.16
CA HIS A 247 -12.57 -5.04 -30.36
C HIS A 247 -11.81 -4.44 -31.53
N THR A 248 -10.92 -5.20 -32.12
CA THR A 248 -10.09 -4.76 -33.23
C THR A 248 -10.36 -5.65 -34.43
N LEU A 249 -10.61 -5.05 -35.56
CA LEU A 249 -10.73 -5.72 -36.86
C LEU A 249 -9.61 -5.23 -37.75
N THR A 250 -8.75 -6.13 -38.19
CA THR A 250 -7.60 -5.82 -39.05
C THR A 250 -7.78 -6.49 -40.39
N PHE A 251 -7.69 -5.74 -41.47
CA PHE A 251 -7.76 -6.24 -42.82
C PHE A 251 -6.43 -5.98 -43.55
N VAL A 252 -5.87 -7.04 -44.12
CA VAL A 252 -4.67 -7.04 -44.96
C VAL A 252 -5.02 -7.71 -46.28
N PRO A 253 -5.26 -6.95 -47.38
CA PRO A 253 -5.47 -7.50 -48.70
C PRO A 253 -4.14 -8.10 -49.22
N HIS A 254 -4.27 -9.22 -49.92
CA HIS A 254 -3.17 -9.77 -50.68
C HIS A 254 -3.18 -9.17 -52.10
N PHE A 255 -2.07 -8.59 -52.50
CA PHE A 255 -1.87 -8.08 -53.85
C PHE A 255 -1.00 -9.06 -54.63
N LEU A 256 -1.35 -9.28 -55.92
CA LEU A 256 -0.51 -10.08 -56.81
C LEU A 256 0.82 -9.41 -57.17
N ASN A 257 0.87 -8.08 -57.06
CA ASN A 257 2.09 -7.29 -57.18
C ASN A 257 2.63 -6.97 -55.78
N GLU A 258 3.79 -7.53 -55.42
CA GLU A 258 4.47 -7.34 -54.16
C GLU A 258 4.97 -5.91 -53.92
N ASP A 259 4.95 -5.05 -54.95
CA ASP A 259 5.27 -3.62 -54.81
C ASP A 259 4.27 -2.88 -53.92
N HIS A 260 3.10 -3.45 -53.62
CA HIS A 260 2.05 -2.82 -52.84
C HIS A 260 1.81 -3.59 -51.55
N SER A 261 1.84 -2.85 -50.42
CA SER A 261 1.41 -3.37 -49.11
C SER A 261 0.34 -2.45 -48.55
N PHE A 262 -0.74 -3.02 -48.04
CA PHE A 262 -1.80 -2.26 -47.38
C PHE A 262 -2.29 -3.01 -46.15
N MET A 263 -2.52 -2.29 -45.07
CA MET A 263 -3.15 -2.78 -43.84
C MET A 263 -4.11 -1.71 -43.35
N THR A 264 -5.28 -2.10 -42.93
CA THR A 264 -6.21 -1.21 -42.25
C THR A 264 -6.76 -1.84 -41.01
N MET A 265 -7.02 -1.02 -39.99
CA MET A 265 -7.50 -1.45 -38.69
C MET A 265 -8.61 -0.53 -38.20
N GLY A 266 -9.71 -1.12 -37.80
CA GLY A 266 -10.75 -0.46 -37.01
C GLY A 266 -10.74 -1.00 -35.57
N ARG A 267 -10.75 -0.11 -34.59
CA ARG A 267 -10.80 -0.47 -33.17
C ARG A 267 -11.94 0.25 -32.47
N PHE A 268 -12.69 -0.51 -31.70
CA PHE A 268 -13.65 -0.02 -30.72
C PHE A 268 -13.19 -0.41 -29.33
N GLN A 269 -13.20 0.55 -28.40
CA GLN A 269 -12.86 0.29 -26.99
C GLN A 269 -13.88 0.95 -26.07
N LEU A 270 -14.41 0.17 -25.15
CA LEU A 270 -15.22 0.63 -24.02
C LEU A 270 -14.42 0.46 -22.75
N VAL A 271 -14.27 1.54 -22.01
CA VAL A 271 -13.74 1.55 -20.63
C VAL A 271 -14.86 1.98 -19.71
N SER A 272 -15.12 1.20 -18.67
CA SER A 272 -16.14 1.49 -17.67
C SER A 272 -15.62 1.12 -16.30
N GLY A 273 -15.88 1.95 -15.31
CA GLY A 273 -15.43 1.63 -13.96
C GLY A 273 -16.28 2.29 -12.88
N THR A 274 -16.10 1.78 -11.68
CA THR A 274 -16.67 2.33 -10.44
C THR A 274 -15.59 2.35 -9.37
N SER A 275 -15.59 3.38 -8.55
CA SER A 275 -14.82 3.42 -7.31
C SER A 275 -15.70 3.86 -6.16
N SER A 276 -15.47 3.31 -4.99
CA SER A 276 -16.15 3.71 -3.77
C SER A 276 -15.19 3.66 -2.59
N ASP A 277 -15.22 4.71 -1.80
CA ASP A 277 -14.42 4.85 -0.60
C ASP A 277 -15.34 5.04 0.60
N GLN A 278 -14.99 4.43 1.72
CA GLN A 278 -15.71 4.58 2.98
C GLN A 278 -14.68 4.76 4.08
N LYS A 279 -14.89 5.76 4.93
CA LYS A 279 -14.07 6.02 6.11
C LYS A 279 -14.97 6.15 7.33
N THR A 280 -14.62 5.48 8.40
CA THR A 280 -15.25 5.60 9.71
C THR A 280 -14.18 5.91 10.74
N GLU A 281 -14.38 6.93 11.55
CA GLU A 281 -13.51 7.33 12.65
C GLU A 281 -14.29 7.29 13.94
N VAL A 282 -13.75 6.69 14.97
CA VAL A 282 -14.35 6.62 16.30
C VAL A 282 -13.29 6.95 17.34
N ALA A 283 -13.66 7.75 18.34
CA ALA A 283 -12.83 8.04 19.50
C ALA A 283 -13.57 7.67 20.79
N GLY A 284 -12.89 7.72 21.93
CA GLY A 284 -13.47 7.33 23.22
C GLY A 284 -13.80 5.84 23.30
N LEU A 285 -13.05 5.01 22.60
CA LEU A 285 -13.27 3.56 22.60
C LEU A 285 -12.98 2.95 23.97
N PRO A 286 -13.76 1.94 24.40
CA PRO A 286 -13.45 1.14 25.56
C PRO A 286 -12.07 0.47 25.44
N ASN A 287 -11.44 0.20 26.57
CA ASN A 287 -10.14 -0.46 26.61
C ASN A 287 -10.21 -1.85 25.92
N GLY A 288 -9.22 -2.15 25.06
CA GLY A 288 -9.13 -3.37 24.30
C GLY A 288 -10.00 -3.42 23.03
N VAL A 289 -10.70 -2.33 22.68
CA VAL A 289 -11.45 -2.22 21.43
C VAL A 289 -10.62 -1.42 20.42
N GLU A 290 -10.11 -2.11 19.41
CA GLU A 290 -9.14 -1.56 18.46
C GLU A 290 -9.76 -1.19 17.09
N ALA A 291 -11.04 -1.50 16.89
CA ALA A 291 -11.78 -1.18 15.68
C ALA A 291 -12.92 -0.20 15.97
N PRO A 292 -13.37 0.61 14.98
CA PRO A 292 -14.55 1.44 15.14
C PRO A 292 -15.75 0.61 15.61
N SER A 293 -16.35 0.99 16.72
CA SER A 293 -17.48 0.29 17.31
C SER A 293 -18.50 1.27 17.89
N ALA A 294 -19.70 0.79 18.13
CA ALA A 294 -20.80 1.58 18.71
C ALA A 294 -20.56 1.99 20.18
N GLY A 295 -19.56 1.44 20.86
CA GLY A 295 -19.22 1.78 22.24
C GLY A 295 -18.45 3.09 22.40
N GLY A 296 -18.01 3.71 21.30
CA GLY A 296 -17.31 4.98 21.31
C GLY A 296 -18.14 6.14 20.77
N ILE A 297 -17.53 7.33 20.78
CA ILE A 297 -18.08 8.51 20.12
C ILE A 297 -17.62 8.46 18.64
N THR A 298 -18.51 8.61 17.69
CA THR A 298 -18.17 8.63 16.27
C THR A 298 -17.82 10.04 15.81
N PRO A 299 -16.54 10.41 15.66
CA PRO A 299 -16.13 11.73 15.24
C PRO A 299 -16.49 12.04 13.79
N GLY A 300 -16.52 11.00 12.93
CA GLY A 300 -16.83 11.20 11.52
C GLY A 300 -17.07 9.93 10.73
N MET A 301 -17.92 10.06 9.72
CA MET A 301 -18.12 9.08 8.65
C MET A 301 -18.12 9.79 7.32
N SER A 302 -17.43 9.24 6.35
CA SER A 302 -17.47 9.75 4.98
C SER A 302 -17.54 8.61 3.97
N SER A 303 -18.20 8.87 2.85
CA SER A 303 -18.24 7.95 1.73
C SER A 303 -18.18 8.72 0.43
N ASN A 304 -17.52 8.13 -0.56
CA ASN A 304 -17.48 8.66 -1.91
C ASN A 304 -17.80 7.53 -2.89
N PHE A 305 -18.51 7.86 -3.96
CA PHE A 305 -18.81 6.95 -5.04
C PHE A 305 -18.61 7.66 -6.36
N ASN A 306 -17.84 7.05 -7.25
CA ASN A 306 -17.62 7.55 -8.60
C ASN A 306 -17.89 6.45 -9.63
N ARG A 307 -18.46 6.83 -10.77
CA ARG A 307 -18.66 5.96 -11.92
C ARG A 307 -18.25 6.70 -13.19
N TRP A 308 -17.52 6.02 -14.04
CA TRP A 308 -17.10 6.59 -15.33
C TRP A 308 -17.32 5.60 -16.45
N ARG A 309 -17.47 6.14 -17.66
CA ARG A 309 -17.52 5.35 -18.89
C ARG A 309 -16.94 6.17 -20.03
N SER A 310 -16.09 5.55 -20.82
CA SER A 310 -15.47 6.16 -21.99
C SER A 310 -15.55 5.22 -23.18
N LEU A 311 -15.80 5.78 -24.35
CA LEU A 311 -15.84 5.08 -25.62
C LEU A 311 -14.77 5.66 -26.53
N TYR A 312 -14.02 4.80 -27.16
CA TYR A 312 -12.97 5.18 -28.10
C TYR A 312 -13.17 4.43 -29.40
N TYR A 313 -13.03 5.16 -30.51
CA TYR A 313 -12.99 4.63 -31.85
C TYR A 313 -11.67 5.04 -32.48
N THR A 314 -10.97 4.08 -33.05
CA THR A 314 -9.70 4.35 -33.77
C THR A 314 -9.82 3.69 -35.12
N PHE A 315 -9.43 4.42 -36.14
CA PHE A 315 -9.25 3.89 -37.48
C PHE A 315 -7.82 4.21 -37.89
N SER A 316 -7.13 3.25 -38.48
CA SER A 316 -5.80 3.47 -39.07
C SER A 316 -5.67 2.71 -40.39
N ALA A 317 -4.91 3.28 -41.30
CA ALA A 317 -4.54 2.65 -42.55
C ALA A 317 -3.04 2.90 -42.81
N HIS A 318 -2.37 1.83 -43.19
CA HIS A 318 -0.97 1.84 -43.60
C HIS A 318 -0.88 1.37 -45.06
N TYR A 319 -0.25 2.16 -45.92
CA TYR A 319 0.02 1.80 -47.31
C TYR A 319 1.50 2.02 -47.59
N ALA A 320 2.16 1.04 -48.18
CA ALA A 320 3.52 1.15 -48.67
C ALA A 320 3.61 0.73 -50.14
N PHE A 321 4.33 1.53 -50.95
CA PHE A 321 4.68 1.26 -52.30
C PHE A 321 6.17 1.05 -52.47
N LYS A 322 6.58 -0.12 -52.93
CA LYS A 322 7.98 -0.56 -53.09
C LYS A 322 8.83 -0.39 -51.83
N GLU A 323 8.20 -0.47 -50.64
CA GLU A 323 8.85 -0.23 -49.34
C GLU A 323 9.58 1.14 -49.24
N ARG A 324 9.31 2.04 -50.20
CA ARG A 324 9.97 3.38 -50.25
C ARG A 324 9.02 4.54 -49.99
N TYR A 325 7.79 4.42 -50.40
CA TYR A 325 6.76 5.43 -50.18
C TYR A 325 5.74 4.90 -49.21
N ILE A 326 5.70 5.48 -48.02
CA ILE A 326 4.83 5.03 -46.94
C ILE A 326 3.85 6.14 -46.61
N PHE A 327 2.57 5.75 -46.49
CA PHE A 327 1.50 6.62 -46.06
C PHE A 327 0.75 6.00 -44.90
N ASP A 328 0.69 6.73 -43.79
CA ASP A 328 0.03 6.35 -42.54
C ASP A 328 -1.05 7.35 -42.16
N VAL A 329 -2.24 6.85 -41.78
CA VAL A 329 -3.37 7.65 -41.28
C VAL A 329 -3.89 7.05 -39.99
#